data_d95cdf774222369cc224c5b2bc8090d9
#
_entry.id   d95cdf774222369cc224c5b2bc8090d9
#
_cell.length_a   1.000
_cell.length_b   1.000
_cell.length_c   1.000
_cell.angle_alpha   90.00
_cell.angle_beta   90.00
_cell.angle_gamma   90.00
#
_symmetry.space_group_name_H-M   'P 1'
#
loop_
_entity.id
_entity.type
_entity.pdbx_description
1 polymer ?
#
loop_
_entity_poly.entity_id
_entity_poly.type
_entity_poly.pdbx_seq_one_letter_code
_entity_poly.pdbx_strand_id
1 'polypeptide(L)'
;MIQNQDQQDHIVYNYDDPVLNTKFDGVLPQTHGFSILGERETLFTMNATKIYDEEHATLIHLDKLALPGRHNLANALAAATAAKILGVPNSQIAQTMSTFVGVEHRLERVLDVNGVTYYNDSKATNVDAVKVALDSFDSAIHLILGGKDKGGKFSQLLPHAQNKVKEIVAYGQASEKISVALRDAVKLEQVSSLQEAVEVCHLRAEPGDIVLLSPGCASFDQFTNFEERGEAFKSLVKEMVPQ
;
A
#
# COMPACT_ATOMS: atom_id res chain seq x y z
N MET A 1 16.68 -8.94 15.95
CA MET A 1 17.09 -8.17 14.75
C MET A 1 18.42 -7.45 14.99
N ILE A 2 18.67 -6.81 16.15
CA ILE A 2 19.90 -6.02 16.46
C ILE A 2 21.02 -6.80 17.15
N GLN A 3 20.84 -8.07 17.47
CA GLN A 3 21.79 -8.85 18.29
C GLN A 3 23.18 -9.06 17.65
N ASN A 4 23.27 -8.91 16.34
CA ASN A 4 24.52 -9.10 15.57
C ASN A 4 25.04 -7.79 14.98
N GLN A 5 24.50 -6.64 15.40
CA GLN A 5 24.90 -5.31 14.93
C GLN A 5 25.88 -4.68 15.92
N ASP A 6 26.83 -3.90 15.39
CA ASP A 6 27.82 -3.18 16.15
C ASP A 6 27.75 -1.66 15.94
N GLN A 7 28.71 -0.90 16.44
CA GLN A 7 28.76 0.56 16.38
C GLN A 7 28.95 1.13 14.96
N GLN A 8 29.31 0.31 13.98
CA GLN A 8 29.49 0.72 12.59
C GLN A 8 28.21 0.51 11.77
N ASP A 9 27.28 -0.28 12.31
CA ASP A 9 25.99 -0.54 11.65
C ASP A 9 25.02 0.63 11.85
N HIS A 10 24.10 0.77 10.90
CA HIS A 10 23.06 1.79 10.91
C HIS A 10 21.66 1.16 10.98
N ILE A 11 20.79 1.74 11.79
CA ILE A 11 19.37 1.39 11.86
C ILE A 11 18.54 2.60 11.43
N VAL A 12 17.72 2.42 10.39
CA VAL A 12 16.69 3.40 10.00
C VAL A 12 15.34 2.92 10.51
N TYR A 13 14.64 3.77 11.27
CA TYR A 13 13.36 3.41 11.87
C TYR A 13 12.37 4.57 11.92
N ASN A 14 11.08 4.24 12.05
CA ASN A 14 10.01 5.22 12.13
C ASN A 14 9.91 5.78 13.55
N TYR A 15 10.18 7.06 13.74
CA TYR A 15 10.02 7.77 15.01
C TYR A 15 8.55 7.91 15.44
N ASP A 16 7.60 7.81 14.51
CA ASP A 16 6.18 7.91 14.82
C ASP A 16 5.65 6.62 15.44
N ASP A 17 6.45 5.51 15.43
CA ASP A 17 6.12 4.26 16.08
C ASP A 17 6.68 4.24 17.53
N PRO A 18 5.80 4.29 18.56
CA PRO A 18 6.23 4.36 19.97
C PRO A 18 6.96 3.09 20.43
N VAL A 19 6.70 1.94 19.81
CA VAL A 19 7.37 0.67 20.13
C VAL A 19 8.81 0.71 19.63
N LEU A 20 9.05 1.21 18.42
CA LEU A 20 10.39 1.32 17.86
C LEU A 20 11.22 2.37 18.62
N ASN A 21 10.63 3.48 18.98
CA ASN A 21 11.28 4.51 19.80
C ASN A 21 11.84 3.94 21.10
N THR A 22 11.04 3.15 21.83
CA THR A 22 11.48 2.53 23.09
C THR A 22 12.55 1.46 22.86
N LYS A 23 12.48 0.72 21.74
CA LYS A 23 13.41 -0.38 21.46
C LYS A 23 14.78 0.07 21.01
N PHE A 24 14.88 1.21 20.35
CA PHE A 24 16.13 1.69 19.75
C PHE A 24 16.78 2.82 20.57
N ASP A 25 16.24 3.16 21.72
CA ASP A 25 16.88 4.06 22.67
C ASP A 25 18.08 3.36 23.33
N GLY A 26 19.27 3.98 23.22
CA GLY A 26 20.49 3.50 23.85
C GLY A 26 21.10 2.20 23.29
N VAL A 27 20.74 1.76 22.08
CA VAL A 27 21.37 0.59 21.41
C VAL A 27 22.74 0.91 20.81
N LEU A 28 23.57 -0.12 20.60
CA LEU A 28 24.94 0.03 20.08
C LEU A 28 25.03 0.59 18.65
N PRO A 29 24.20 0.16 17.67
CA PRO A 29 24.24 0.70 16.31
C PRO A 29 23.87 2.18 16.26
N GLN A 30 24.32 2.87 15.20
CA GLN A 30 23.88 4.23 14.92
C GLN A 30 22.43 4.26 14.51
N THR A 31 21.59 5.01 15.19
CA THR A 31 20.15 5.07 14.94
C THR A 31 19.77 6.33 14.20
N HIS A 32 18.97 6.18 13.14
CA HIS A 32 18.49 7.25 12.29
C HIS A 32 16.96 7.13 12.15
N GLY A 33 16.26 8.05 12.80
CA GLY A 33 14.81 8.08 12.70
C GLY A 33 14.33 8.85 11.46
N PHE A 34 13.12 8.55 11.01
CA PHE A 34 12.34 9.39 10.12
C PHE A 34 10.93 9.58 10.69
N SER A 35 10.28 10.71 10.36
CA SER A 35 8.95 11.04 10.83
C SER A 35 8.14 11.74 9.75
N ILE A 36 6.87 11.35 9.60
CA ILE A 36 5.89 12.04 8.75
C ILE A 36 5.04 13.05 9.55
N LEU A 37 5.24 13.15 10.85
CA LEU A 37 4.57 14.13 11.71
C LEU A 37 5.35 15.45 11.80
N GLY A 38 6.64 15.44 11.45
CA GLY A 38 7.50 16.63 11.45
C GLY A 38 7.88 17.16 12.85
N GLU A 39 7.66 16.36 13.89
CA GLU A 39 7.85 16.78 15.30
C GLU A 39 9.30 16.67 15.80
N ARG A 40 10.18 16.06 15.00
CA ARG A 40 11.58 15.78 15.41
C ARG A 40 12.55 16.14 14.30
N GLU A 41 13.70 16.62 14.71
CA GLU A 41 14.85 16.80 13.81
C GLU A 41 15.40 15.43 13.38
N THR A 42 15.53 15.23 12.09
CA THR A 42 15.99 14.03 11.42
C THR A 42 16.84 14.43 10.21
N LEU A 43 17.58 13.48 9.60
CA LEU A 43 18.37 13.77 8.38
C LEU A 43 17.53 14.44 7.28
N PHE A 44 16.24 14.06 7.22
CA PHE A 44 15.24 14.74 6.38
C PHE A 44 13.99 15.00 7.21
N THR A 45 13.71 16.26 7.43
CA THR A 45 12.50 16.72 8.14
C THR A 45 11.48 17.21 7.12
N MET A 46 10.20 17.19 7.48
CA MET A 46 9.12 17.67 6.62
C MET A 46 8.19 18.65 7.30
N ASN A 47 7.52 19.45 6.47
CA ASN A 47 6.36 20.25 6.85
C ASN A 47 5.18 19.95 5.90
N ALA A 48 4.12 20.76 5.94
CA ALA A 48 2.93 20.57 5.13
C ALA A 48 3.16 20.62 3.60
N THR A 49 4.30 21.12 3.12
CA THR A 49 4.52 21.40 1.69
C THR A 49 5.78 20.74 1.12
N LYS A 50 6.78 20.44 1.94
CA LYS A 50 8.09 19.96 1.47
C LYS A 50 8.83 19.12 2.48
N ILE A 51 9.81 18.34 1.98
CA ILE A 51 10.88 17.70 2.71
C ILE A 51 12.13 18.54 2.56
N TYR A 52 12.90 18.73 3.63
CA TYR A 52 14.16 19.47 3.67
C TYR A 52 15.20 18.74 4.52
N ASP A 53 16.47 19.01 4.27
CA ASP A 53 17.60 18.41 5.00
C ASP A 53 17.96 19.20 6.28
N GLU A 54 19.01 18.76 6.99
CA GLU A 54 19.51 19.36 8.22
C GLU A 54 19.96 20.82 8.05
N GLU A 55 20.36 21.22 6.84
CA GLU A 55 20.73 22.59 6.48
C GLU A 55 19.53 23.44 6.06
N HIS A 56 18.30 22.91 6.23
CA HIS A 56 17.04 23.51 5.76
C HIS A 56 16.94 23.70 4.24
N ALA A 57 17.85 23.07 3.46
CA ALA A 57 17.75 23.06 2.01
C ALA A 57 16.59 22.12 1.57
N THR A 58 15.76 22.61 0.66
CA THR A 58 14.62 21.83 0.15
C THR A 58 15.12 20.63 -0.64
N LEU A 59 14.76 19.42 -0.19
CA LEU A 59 14.99 18.18 -0.93
C LEU A 59 13.95 18.05 -2.05
N ILE A 60 12.65 18.10 -1.70
CA ILE A 60 11.55 17.96 -2.66
C ILE A 60 10.26 18.57 -2.10
N HIS A 61 9.43 19.15 -2.97
CA HIS A 61 8.05 19.52 -2.62
C HIS A 61 7.12 18.30 -2.65
N LEU A 62 6.14 18.21 -1.75
CA LEU A 62 5.26 17.05 -1.60
C LEU A 62 4.38 16.80 -2.84
N ASP A 63 4.02 17.85 -3.57
CA ASP A 63 3.29 17.77 -4.85
C ASP A 63 4.10 17.19 -6.01
N LYS A 64 5.42 17.06 -5.83
CA LYS A 64 6.36 16.46 -6.80
C LYS A 64 6.71 15.00 -6.49
N LEU A 65 6.20 14.44 -5.39
CA LEU A 65 6.38 13.02 -5.10
C LEU A 65 5.63 12.18 -6.13
N ALA A 66 6.32 11.20 -6.71
CA ALA A 66 5.73 10.32 -7.71
C ALA A 66 4.63 9.43 -7.14
N LEU A 67 4.76 9.01 -5.88
CA LEU A 67 3.79 8.17 -5.18
C LEU A 67 3.05 8.97 -4.11
N PRO A 68 1.74 9.17 -4.26
CA PRO A 68 0.93 9.86 -3.26
C PRO A 68 0.63 8.97 -2.04
N GLY A 69 0.18 9.60 -0.95
CA GLY A 69 -0.29 8.92 0.26
C GLY A 69 0.74 8.86 1.39
N ARG A 70 0.21 8.92 2.63
CA ARG A 70 1.04 8.99 3.85
C ARG A 70 2.00 7.81 4.00
N HIS A 71 1.57 6.59 3.65
CA HIS A 71 2.42 5.41 3.72
C HIS A 71 3.57 5.45 2.71
N ASN A 72 3.35 5.99 1.49
CA ASN A 72 4.40 6.18 0.51
C ASN A 72 5.37 7.29 0.92
N LEU A 73 4.87 8.34 1.57
CA LEU A 73 5.71 9.37 2.16
C LEU A 73 6.64 8.79 3.25
N ALA A 74 6.12 7.94 4.13
CA ALA A 74 6.93 7.24 5.13
C ALA A 74 8.00 6.34 4.48
N ASN A 75 7.63 5.58 3.45
CA ASN A 75 8.56 4.74 2.69
C ASN A 75 9.64 5.59 2.00
N ALA A 76 9.26 6.72 1.40
CA ALA A 76 10.17 7.64 0.74
C ALA A 76 11.18 8.27 1.72
N LEU A 77 10.73 8.69 2.91
CA LEU A 77 11.61 9.21 3.96
C LEU A 77 12.56 8.14 4.50
N ALA A 78 12.08 6.91 4.72
CA ALA A 78 12.92 5.79 5.12
C ALA A 78 14.03 5.50 4.08
N ALA A 79 13.64 5.43 2.80
CA ALA A 79 14.58 5.19 1.70
C ALA A 79 15.57 6.37 1.52
N ALA A 80 15.10 7.60 1.61
CA ALA A 80 15.94 8.80 1.52
C ALA A 80 16.96 8.85 2.66
N THR A 81 16.53 8.55 3.90
CA THR A 81 17.41 8.46 5.08
C THR A 81 18.52 7.41 4.87
N ALA A 82 18.15 6.21 4.44
CA ALA A 82 19.11 5.16 4.14
C ALA A 82 20.09 5.56 3.01
N ALA A 83 19.59 6.16 1.94
CA ALA A 83 20.41 6.62 0.83
C ALA A 83 21.38 7.75 1.25
N LYS A 84 20.94 8.68 2.11
CA LYS A 84 21.78 9.74 2.66
C LYS A 84 22.94 9.19 3.48
N ILE A 85 22.67 8.22 4.35
CA ILE A 85 23.68 7.52 5.15
C ILE A 85 24.73 6.86 4.25
N LEU A 86 24.30 6.28 3.14
CA LEU A 86 25.18 5.66 2.14
C LEU A 86 25.90 6.70 1.23
N GLY A 87 25.78 7.98 1.48
CA GLY A 87 26.46 9.05 0.74
C GLY A 87 25.84 9.41 -0.61
N VAL A 88 24.58 9.01 -0.88
CA VAL A 88 23.89 9.40 -2.11
C VAL A 88 23.59 10.90 -2.09
N PRO A 89 23.92 11.67 -3.14
CA PRO A 89 23.64 13.10 -3.20
C PRO A 89 22.16 13.42 -3.13
N ASN A 90 21.77 14.50 -2.43
CA ASN A 90 20.38 14.96 -2.29
C ASN A 90 19.65 15.12 -3.64
N SER A 91 20.38 15.56 -4.68
CA SER A 91 19.80 15.70 -6.02
C SER A 91 19.34 14.38 -6.63
N GLN A 92 20.10 13.30 -6.42
CA GLN A 92 19.73 11.96 -6.89
C GLN A 92 18.57 11.37 -6.05
N ILE A 93 18.58 11.60 -4.74
CA ILE A 93 17.49 11.21 -3.86
C ILE A 93 16.19 11.89 -4.32
N ALA A 94 16.20 13.22 -4.50
CA ALA A 94 15.05 14.00 -4.95
C ALA A 94 14.56 13.54 -6.34
N GLN A 95 15.48 13.29 -7.28
CA GLN A 95 15.13 12.78 -8.60
C GLN A 95 14.40 11.44 -8.49
N THR A 96 14.93 10.50 -7.71
CA THR A 96 14.29 9.19 -7.52
C THR A 96 12.91 9.34 -6.89
N MET A 97 12.76 10.16 -5.85
CA MET A 97 11.46 10.41 -5.19
C MET A 97 10.41 10.99 -6.15
N SER A 98 10.84 11.77 -7.17
CA SER A 98 9.96 12.38 -8.16
C SER A 98 9.63 11.51 -9.36
N THR A 99 10.36 10.42 -9.59
CA THR A 99 10.22 9.58 -10.81
C THR A 99 9.89 8.13 -10.53
N PHE A 100 9.98 7.68 -9.28
CA PHE A 100 9.76 6.28 -8.92
C PHE A 100 8.28 5.89 -9.03
N VAL A 101 7.94 5.13 -10.05
CA VAL A 101 6.57 4.72 -10.38
C VAL A 101 5.94 3.68 -9.46
N GLY A 102 6.66 3.23 -8.42
CA GLY A 102 6.20 2.19 -7.51
C GLY A 102 6.71 0.80 -7.85
N VAL A 103 6.22 -0.18 -7.10
CA VAL A 103 6.53 -1.59 -7.29
C VAL A 103 5.29 -2.27 -7.86
N GLU A 104 5.46 -3.08 -8.90
CA GLU A 104 4.38 -3.88 -9.47
C GLU A 104 3.60 -4.64 -8.40
N HIS A 105 2.31 -4.77 -8.60
CA HIS A 105 1.38 -5.47 -7.70
C HIS A 105 1.22 -4.83 -6.31
N ARG A 106 1.70 -3.60 -6.09
CA ARG A 106 1.55 -2.88 -4.83
C ARG A 106 0.91 -1.51 -5.06
N LEU A 107 -0.42 -1.44 -4.87
CA LEU A 107 -1.24 -0.26 -5.21
C LEU A 107 -0.90 0.30 -6.60
N GLU A 108 -0.57 -0.60 -7.53
CA GLU A 108 -0.20 -0.28 -8.90
C GLU A 108 -1.45 0.21 -9.64
N ARG A 109 -1.42 1.45 -10.13
CA ARG A 109 -2.46 1.95 -11.03
C ARG A 109 -2.32 1.27 -12.38
N VAL A 110 -3.33 0.47 -12.75
CA VAL A 110 -3.30 -0.31 -13.99
C VAL A 110 -3.79 0.52 -15.16
N LEU A 111 -5.03 1.00 -15.08
CA LEU A 111 -5.71 1.68 -16.18
C LEU A 111 -6.91 2.46 -15.65
N ASP A 112 -7.36 3.42 -16.45
CA ASP A 112 -8.66 4.07 -16.32
C ASP A 112 -9.56 3.61 -17.46
N VAL A 113 -10.73 3.07 -17.12
CA VAL A 113 -11.71 2.59 -18.10
C VAL A 113 -13.03 3.31 -17.82
N ASN A 114 -13.47 4.16 -18.77
CA ASN A 114 -14.72 4.92 -18.66
C ASN A 114 -14.85 5.76 -17.37
N GLY A 115 -13.71 6.29 -16.86
CA GLY A 115 -13.69 7.08 -15.63
C GLY A 115 -13.61 6.26 -14.35
N VAL A 116 -13.49 4.93 -14.44
CA VAL A 116 -13.24 4.01 -13.32
C VAL A 116 -11.76 3.68 -13.28
N THR A 117 -11.09 3.90 -12.15
CA THR A 117 -9.66 3.59 -12.01
C THR A 117 -9.44 2.22 -11.39
N TYR A 118 -8.61 1.40 -12.03
CA TYR A 118 -8.26 0.05 -11.57
C TYR A 118 -6.90 0.03 -10.89
N TYR A 119 -6.85 -0.54 -9.67
CA TYR A 119 -5.62 -0.72 -8.89
C TYR A 119 -5.33 -2.18 -8.59
N ASN A 120 -4.09 -2.58 -8.87
CA ASN A 120 -3.54 -3.90 -8.58
C ASN A 120 -2.70 -3.85 -7.29
N ASP A 121 -3.22 -4.45 -6.24
CA ASP A 121 -2.53 -4.64 -4.97
C ASP A 121 -2.43 -6.15 -4.64
N SER A 122 -2.15 -6.96 -5.64
CA SER A 122 -2.08 -8.43 -5.49
C SER A 122 -1.07 -8.87 -4.43
N LYS A 123 -0.07 -8.04 -4.11
CA LYS A 123 0.90 -8.26 -3.03
C LYS A 123 0.30 -8.15 -1.62
N ALA A 124 -0.89 -7.60 -1.45
CA ALA A 124 -1.63 -7.59 -0.20
C ALA A 124 -2.13 -9.00 0.15
N THR A 125 -1.25 -9.85 0.65
CA THR A 125 -1.53 -11.26 1.00
C THR A 125 -1.96 -11.47 2.45
N ASN A 126 -2.29 -10.41 3.16
CA ASN A 126 -2.79 -10.41 4.53
C ASN A 126 -3.72 -9.22 4.78
N VAL A 127 -4.51 -9.30 5.88
CA VAL A 127 -5.53 -8.30 6.23
C VAL A 127 -4.93 -6.92 6.53
N ASP A 128 -3.74 -6.86 7.12
CA ASP A 128 -3.12 -5.57 7.47
C ASP A 128 -2.71 -4.77 6.22
N ALA A 129 -2.27 -5.46 5.17
CA ALA A 129 -1.98 -4.82 3.89
C ALA A 129 -3.26 -4.21 3.26
N VAL A 130 -4.40 -4.91 3.35
CA VAL A 130 -5.68 -4.39 2.85
C VAL A 130 -6.12 -3.13 3.61
N LYS A 131 -5.91 -3.06 4.94
CA LYS A 131 -6.19 -1.84 5.72
C LYS A 131 -5.42 -0.64 5.17
N VAL A 132 -4.12 -0.82 4.94
CA VAL A 132 -3.25 0.22 4.36
C VAL A 132 -3.75 0.63 2.97
N ALA A 133 -4.16 -0.34 2.15
CA ALA A 133 -4.70 -0.07 0.82
C ALA A 133 -6.00 0.76 0.90
N LEU A 134 -6.95 0.39 1.75
CA LEU A 134 -8.19 1.14 1.95
C LEU A 134 -7.94 2.56 2.47
N ASP A 135 -6.98 2.74 3.38
CA ASP A 135 -6.63 4.06 3.93
C ASP A 135 -5.92 4.97 2.92
N SER A 136 -5.50 4.41 1.78
CA SER A 136 -4.81 5.17 0.72
C SER A 136 -5.74 5.92 -0.22
N PHE A 137 -7.05 5.67 -0.15
CA PHE A 137 -8.05 6.24 -1.06
C PHE A 137 -9.16 6.97 -0.29
N ASP A 138 -9.63 8.06 -0.88
CA ASP A 138 -10.81 8.82 -0.41
C ASP A 138 -12.03 8.66 -1.33
N SER A 139 -11.89 7.90 -2.42
CA SER A 139 -12.95 7.61 -3.38
C SER A 139 -13.73 6.35 -3.01
N ALA A 140 -14.89 6.16 -3.64
CA ALA A 140 -15.68 4.94 -3.51
C ALA A 140 -14.97 3.73 -4.12
N ILE A 141 -14.91 2.61 -3.39
CA ILE A 141 -14.12 1.43 -3.74
C ILE A 141 -15.03 0.23 -3.97
N HIS A 142 -14.83 -0.46 -5.09
CA HIS A 142 -15.24 -1.84 -5.32
C HIS A 142 -14.05 -2.74 -4.98
N LEU A 143 -14.15 -3.45 -3.84
CA LEU A 143 -13.02 -4.20 -3.28
C LEU A 143 -13.10 -5.67 -3.67
N ILE A 144 -12.05 -6.19 -4.31
CA ILE A 144 -11.89 -7.61 -4.61
C ILE A 144 -11.03 -8.25 -3.52
N LEU A 145 -11.65 -9.13 -2.72
CA LEU A 145 -11.02 -9.91 -1.65
C LEU A 145 -11.05 -11.39 -1.99
N GLY A 146 -10.03 -12.15 -1.58
CA GLY A 146 -10.08 -13.60 -1.73
C GLY A 146 -8.77 -14.27 -2.04
N GLY A 147 -8.85 -15.60 -2.15
CA GLY A 147 -7.70 -16.45 -2.29
C GLY A 147 -7.60 -17.47 -1.15
N LYS A 148 -6.41 -17.99 -0.88
CA LYS A 148 -6.13 -18.96 0.19
C LYS A 148 -5.91 -18.25 1.52
N ASP A 149 -6.82 -18.43 2.48
CA ASP A 149 -6.71 -17.84 3.82
C ASP A 149 -5.52 -18.41 4.62
N LYS A 150 -4.86 -17.54 5.38
CA LYS A 150 -3.78 -17.90 6.32
C LYS A 150 -4.16 -17.58 7.77
N GLY A 151 -5.44 -17.60 8.11
CA GLY A 151 -5.95 -17.27 9.44
C GLY A 151 -6.29 -15.78 9.62
N GLY A 152 -6.52 -15.05 8.53
CA GLY A 152 -6.88 -13.63 8.55
C GLY A 152 -8.16 -13.35 9.35
N LYS A 153 -8.17 -12.25 10.10
CA LYS A 153 -9.33 -11.73 10.83
C LYS A 153 -9.98 -10.62 10.01
N PHE A 154 -10.80 -10.98 9.01
CA PHE A 154 -11.40 -10.02 8.07
C PHE A 154 -12.31 -8.98 8.74
N SER A 155 -12.91 -9.28 9.91
CA SER A 155 -13.67 -8.28 10.68
C SER A 155 -12.86 -7.03 11.05
N GLN A 156 -11.54 -7.10 11.06
CA GLN A 156 -10.67 -5.94 11.27
C GLN A 156 -10.69 -4.94 10.11
N LEU A 157 -11.24 -5.31 8.95
CA LEU A 157 -11.43 -4.38 7.82
C LEU A 157 -12.62 -3.44 8.01
N LEU A 158 -13.56 -3.76 8.89
CA LEU A 158 -14.80 -2.98 9.08
C LEU A 158 -14.57 -1.48 9.31
N PRO A 159 -13.66 -1.04 10.21
CA PRO A 159 -13.43 0.39 10.43
C PRO A 159 -12.86 1.11 9.21
N HIS A 160 -12.08 0.41 8.37
CA HIS A 160 -11.43 0.95 7.18
C HIS A 160 -12.35 0.93 5.96
N ALA A 161 -13.33 0.01 5.93
CA ALA A 161 -14.29 -0.12 4.84
C ALA A 161 -15.46 0.86 4.96
N GLN A 162 -15.80 1.32 6.17
CA GLN A 162 -16.91 2.22 6.40
C GLN A 162 -16.81 3.50 5.56
N ASN A 163 -17.90 3.84 4.87
CA ASN A 163 -18.06 5.03 4.01
C ASN A 163 -17.16 5.08 2.77
N LYS A 164 -16.29 4.09 2.54
CA LYS A 164 -15.37 4.04 1.39
C LYS A 164 -15.68 2.88 0.45
N VAL A 165 -15.99 1.70 1.00
CA VAL A 165 -16.25 0.50 0.20
C VAL A 165 -17.73 0.42 -0.17
N LYS A 166 -18.06 0.58 -1.46
CA LYS A 166 -19.42 0.41 -2.00
C LYS A 166 -19.85 -1.06 -1.98
N GLU A 167 -18.94 -1.95 -2.37
CA GLU A 167 -19.17 -3.39 -2.32
C GLU A 167 -17.88 -4.17 -2.21
N ILE A 168 -18.00 -5.39 -1.73
CA ILE A 168 -16.94 -6.40 -1.70
C ILE A 168 -17.34 -7.54 -2.63
N VAL A 169 -16.45 -7.93 -3.53
CA VAL A 169 -16.58 -9.16 -4.31
C VAL A 169 -15.56 -10.16 -3.80
N ALA A 170 -16.04 -11.21 -3.14
CA ALA A 170 -15.23 -12.22 -2.48
C ALA A 170 -15.10 -13.47 -3.37
N TYR A 171 -13.88 -13.94 -3.62
CA TYR A 171 -13.62 -15.10 -4.47
C TYR A 171 -12.69 -16.14 -3.82
N GLY A 172 -12.64 -17.34 -4.40
CA GLY A 172 -11.72 -18.40 -4.01
C GLY A 172 -12.02 -19.01 -2.63
N GLN A 173 -11.04 -19.71 -2.07
CA GLN A 173 -11.23 -20.51 -0.84
C GLN A 173 -11.67 -19.71 0.38
N ALA A 174 -11.31 -18.43 0.48
CA ALA A 174 -11.65 -17.57 1.61
C ALA A 174 -13.03 -16.93 1.51
N SER A 175 -13.74 -17.02 0.39
CA SER A 175 -14.97 -16.27 0.08
C SER A 175 -16.03 -16.39 1.16
N GLU A 176 -16.32 -17.60 1.65
CA GLU A 176 -17.31 -17.82 2.70
C GLU A 176 -16.90 -17.17 4.04
N LYS A 177 -15.64 -17.30 4.44
CA LYS A 177 -15.13 -16.68 5.67
C LYS A 177 -15.17 -15.16 5.60
N ILE A 178 -14.85 -14.59 4.45
CA ILE A 178 -14.94 -13.15 4.17
C ILE A 178 -16.40 -12.71 4.28
N SER A 179 -17.31 -13.45 3.65
CA SER A 179 -18.74 -13.17 3.68
C SER A 179 -19.29 -13.18 5.10
N VAL A 180 -19.02 -14.21 5.89
CA VAL A 180 -19.45 -14.28 7.29
C VAL A 180 -18.96 -13.10 8.12
N ALA A 181 -17.73 -12.61 7.84
CA ALA A 181 -17.13 -11.52 8.60
C ALA A 181 -17.64 -10.11 8.22
N LEU A 182 -18.12 -9.89 6.98
CA LEU A 182 -18.30 -8.54 6.42
C LEU A 182 -19.68 -8.26 5.83
N ARG A 183 -20.52 -9.26 5.49
CA ARG A 183 -21.78 -9.11 4.75
C ARG A 183 -22.82 -8.21 5.46
N ASP A 184 -22.78 -8.15 6.77
CA ASP A 184 -23.76 -7.34 7.53
C ASP A 184 -23.39 -5.85 7.56
N ALA A 185 -22.19 -5.49 7.12
CA ALA A 185 -21.68 -4.12 7.17
C ALA A 185 -21.47 -3.49 5.79
N VAL A 186 -21.21 -4.31 4.76
CA VAL A 186 -20.96 -3.86 3.39
C VAL A 186 -21.65 -4.82 2.42
N LYS A 187 -22.23 -4.28 1.34
CA LYS A 187 -22.75 -5.12 0.24
C LYS A 187 -21.67 -6.09 -0.20
N LEU A 188 -21.97 -7.39 -0.22
CA LEU A 188 -21.00 -8.42 -0.54
C LEU A 188 -21.61 -9.46 -1.47
N GLU A 189 -20.83 -9.83 -2.49
CA GLU A 189 -21.11 -10.93 -3.41
C GLU A 189 -20.00 -11.96 -3.39
N GLN A 190 -20.34 -13.24 -3.48
CA GLN A 190 -19.38 -14.33 -3.60
C GLN A 190 -19.39 -14.86 -5.03
N VAL A 191 -18.19 -15.03 -5.58
CA VAL A 191 -17.95 -15.57 -6.92
C VAL A 191 -16.89 -16.66 -6.88
N SER A 192 -16.74 -17.41 -7.96
CA SER A 192 -15.83 -18.56 -7.98
C SER A 192 -14.38 -18.18 -8.33
N SER A 193 -14.18 -17.15 -9.14
CA SER A 193 -12.89 -16.80 -9.73
C SER A 193 -12.58 -15.30 -9.65
N LEU A 194 -11.28 -14.98 -9.80
CA LEU A 194 -10.84 -13.60 -9.97
C LEU A 194 -11.47 -12.95 -11.20
N GLN A 195 -11.62 -13.69 -12.31
CA GLN A 195 -12.24 -13.19 -13.53
C GLN A 195 -13.67 -12.72 -13.26
N GLU A 196 -14.52 -13.56 -12.66
CA GLU A 196 -15.88 -13.19 -12.29
C GLU A 196 -15.91 -11.98 -11.34
N ALA A 197 -14.96 -11.90 -10.38
CA ALA A 197 -14.89 -10.77 -9.49
C ALA A 197 -14.61 -9.44 -10.22
N VAL A 198 -13.71 -9.46 -11.19
CA VAL A 198 -13.39 -8.28 -12.01
C VAL A 198 -14.57 -7.89 -12.89
N GLU A 199 -15.26 -8.86 -13.52
CA GLU A 199 -16.46 -8.64 -14.35
C GLU A 199 -17.59 -8.01 -13.52
N VAL A 200 -17.88 -8.51 -12.33
CA VAL A 200 -18.90 -7.96 -11.43
C VAL A 200 -18.59 -6.53 -11.04
N CYS A 201 -17.35 -6.25 -10.64
CA CYS A 201 -16.93 -4.88 -10.31
C CYS A 201 -17.03 -3.95 -11.52
N HIS A 202 -16.59 -4.39 -12.70
CA HIS A 202 -16.66 -3.61 -13.94
C HIS A 202 -18.08 -3.20 -14.31
N LEU A 203 -19.04 -4.13 -14.19
CA LEU A 203 -20.45 -3.89 -14.52
C LEU A 203 -21.14 -2.90 -13.55
N ARG A 204 -20.63 -2.73 -12.35
CA ARG A 204 -21.28 -1.94 -11.28
C ARG A 204 -20.57 -0.65 -10.93
N ALA A 205 -19.30 -0.53 -11.30
CA ALA A 205 -18.53 0.67 -11.03
C ALA A 205 -19.00 1.84 -11.90
N GLU A 206 -19.08 3.01 -11.31
CA GLU A 206 -19.49 4.26 -11.94
C GLU A 206 -18.27 5.18 -12.13
N PRO A 207 -18.30 6.13 -13.06
CA PRO A 207 -17.23 7.11 -13.22
C PRO A 207 -16.87 7.80 -11.89
N GLY A 208 -15.58 7.79 -11.53
CA GLY A 208 -15.06 8.27 -10.25
C GLY A 208 -14.83 7.19 -9.22
N ASP A 209 -15.32 5.97 -9.44
CA ASP A 209 -15.06 4.83 -8.57
C ASP A 209 -13.67 4.21 -8.79
N ILE A 210 -13.25 3.43 -7.81
CA ILE A 210 -12.04 2.62 -7.85
C ILE A 210 -12.41 1.15 -7.79
N VAL A 211 -11.85 0.34 -8.69
CA VAL A 211 -11.82 -1.13 -8.58
C VAL A 211 -10.45 -1.53 -8.02
N LEU A 212 -10.43 -2.08 -6.83
CA LEU A 212 -9.22 -2.42 -6.10
C LEU A 212 -9.10 -3.93 -5.91
N LEU A 213 -8.11 -4.55 -6.55
CA LEU A 213 -7.65 -5.88 -6.17
C LEU A 213 -6.71 -5.76 -4.98
N SER A 214 -7.18 -6.01 -3.75
CA SER A 214 -6.36 -6.11 -2.54
C SER A 214 -6.81 -7.35 -1.75
N PRO A 215 -6.30 -8.54 -2.11
CA PRO A 215 -6.95 -9.81 -1.80
C PRO A 215 -7.00 -10.19 -0.33
N GLY A 216 -6.07 -9.72 0.51
CA GLY A 216 -5.97 -10.09 1.92
C GLY A 216 -5.58 -11.55 2.17
N CYS A 217 -5.33 -12.31 1.10
CA CYS A 217 -5.09 -13.76 1.10
C CYS A 217 -3.91 -14.11 0.20
N ALA A 218 -3.29 -15.27 0.45
CA ALA A 218 -2.36 -15.85 -0.52
C ALA A 218 -3.09 -16.23 -1.81
N SER A 219 -2.34 -16.36 -2.92
CA SER A 219 -2.88 -16.66 -4.26
C SER A 219 -2.97 -18.17 -4.58
N PHE A 220 -2.43 -19.02 -3.74
CA PHE A 220 -2.14 -20.45 -4.02
C PHE A 220 -3.36 -21.36 -4.19
N ASP A 221 -4.57 -20.83 -4.16
CA ASP A 221 -5.79 -21.58 -4.51
C ASP A 221 -6.08 -21.56 -6.02
N GLN A 222 -5.75 -20.45 -6.71
CA GLN A 222 -6.00 -20.30 -8.15
C GLN A 222 -4.76 -19.93 -8.97
N PHE A 223 -3.65 -19.53 -8.32
CA PHE A 223 -2.42 -19.04 -8.97
C PHE A 223 -1.18 -19.61 -8.28
N THR A 224 -0.06 -19.67 -8.97
CA THR A 224 1.22 -20.16 -8.44
C THR A 224 1.89 -19.16 -7.48
N ASN A 225 1.66 -17.87 -7.67
CA ASN A 225 2.18 -16.79 -6.85
C ASN A 225 1.30 -15.54 -6.96
N PHE A 226 1.61 -14.49 -6.20
CA PHE A 226 0.85 -13.24 -6.22
C PHE A 226 1.13 -12.41 -7.50
N GLU A 227 2.29 -12.58 -8.11
CA GLU A 227 2.67 -11.95 -9.37
C GLU A 227 1.74 -12.44 -10.50
N GLU A 228 1.58 -13.75 -10.64
CA GLU A 228 0.67 -14.34 -11.64
C GLU A 228 -0.77 -13.86 -11.45
N ARG A 229 -1.25 -13.80 -10.22
CA ARG A 229 -2.57 -13.23 -9.91
C ARG A 229 -2.67 -11.76 -10.33
N GLY A 230 -1.63 -10.97 -10.07
CA GLY A 230 -1.58 -9.57 -10.45
C GLY A 230 -1.54 -9.37 -11.97
N GLU A 231 -0.79 -10.19 -12.69
CA GLU A 231 -0.77 -10.17 -14.16
C GLU A 231 -2.13 -10.58 -14.76
N ALA A 232 -2.78 -11.60 -14.20
CA ALA A 232 -4.12 -12.00 -14.62
C ALA A 232 -5.12 -10.83 -14.43
N PHE A 233 -5.09 -10.15 -13.29
CA PHE A 233 -5.92 -8.96 -13.07
C PHE A 233 -5.64 -7.86 -14.10
N LYS A 234 -4.37 -7.53 -14.35
CA LYS A 234 -3.99 -6.52 -15.35
C LYS A 234 -4.47 -6.88 -16.76
N SER A 235 -4.40 -8.16 -17.14
CA SER A 235 -4.85 -8.65 -18.43
C SER A 235 -6.37 -8.53 -18.57
N LEU A 236 -7.13 -8.96 -17.56
CA LEU A 236 -8.59 -8.83 -17.53
C LEU A 236 -9.04 -7.37 -17.67
N VAL A 237 -8.39 -6.45 -16.94
CA VAL A 237 -8.71 -5.02 -17.05
C VAL A 237 -8.42 -4.46 -18.44
N LYS A 238 -7.32 -4.86 -19.08
CA LYS A 238 -6.97 -4.42 -20.43
C LYS A 238 -7.97 -4.91 -21.50
N GLU A 239 -8.53 -6.10 -21.33
CA GLU A 239 -9.55 -6.67 -22.22
C GLU A 239 -10.89 -5.92 -22.17
N MET A 240 -11.15 -5.15 -21.09
CA MET A 240 -12.36 -4.36 -20.93
C MET A 240 -12.35 -3.03 -21.69
N VAL A 241 -11.19 -2.63 -22.23
CA VAL A 241 -11.09 -1.41 -23.04
C VAL A 241 -11.72 -1.69 -24.41
N PRO A 242 -12.74 -0.94 -24.84
CA PRO A 242 -13.26 -1.06 -26.21
C PRO A 242 -12.13 -0.81 -27.22
N GLN A 243 -11.99 -1.70 -28.19
CA GLN A 243 -11.06 -1.55 -29.32
C GLN A 243 -11.50 -0.42 -30.26
#